data_69f0f3f702f4c25f0a221d3a7cd76357
#
_entry.id   69f0f3f702f4c25f0a221d3a7cd76357
#
_cell.length_a   1.000
_cell.length_b   1.000
_cell.length_c   1.000
_cell.angle_alpha   90.00
_cell.angle_beta   90.00
_cell.angle_gamma   90.00
#
_symmetry.space_group_name_H-M   'P 1'
#
loop_
_entity.id
_entity.type
_entity.pdbx_description
1 polymer ?
#
loop_
_entity_poly.entity_id
_entity_poly.type
_entity_poly.pdbx_seq_one_letter_code
_entity_poly.pdbx_strand_id
1 'polypeptide(L)'
;MPRLPFRRWPDDAGDDLSPMQTRLMYADGYAGVESNPEKIRRARNEFDEHITNQGDWSYAKAEDAAYANSFVGSGSGKLTLLSQYVEQFYPGCYPGASQVTGDCVAHSQKNADLASFIAEVVAGEVDPVSGLTEGAPEVSLQGIKSGVLSTIWPWWWRGYNSAGWQCYLAAKVSTQHGCMLCQDHGDDLDLTHYNGKLAARYGRKSPPEDFDEIGRQHLVRTAARAEGMEQCRDLLKNGFAITSCGSESFSGMRDENGVSKRTRTGWSHAMAILGFDDRPEIRRKYGDPLACFQNSWGVWNSGPRQVYGANVEIPPGAFWAKWSDVKNRTMIAMSSVAGWPQRDLPDILEGW
;
A
#
# COMPACT_ATOMS: atom_id res chain seq x y z
N MET A 1 9.70 18.95 -18.05
CA MET A 1 10.16 18.85 -16.65
C MET A 1 11.47 18.08 -16.65
N PRO A 2 12.53 18.54 -15.95
CA PRO A 2 13.72 17.72 -15.82
C PRO A 2 13.35 16.46 -15.05
N ARG A 3 13.59 15.29 -15.66
CA ARG A 3 13.48 13.99 -15.00
C ARG A 3 14.55 13.98 -13.91
N LEU A 4 14.13 13.94 -12.65
CA LEU A 4 15.05 13.62 -11.56
C LEU A 4 15.63 12.23 -11.87
N PRO A 5 16.94 12.04 -11.77
CA PRO A 5 17.53 10.74 -12.00
C PRO A 5 17.07 9.83 -10.87
N PHE A 6 16.09 8.97 -11.18
CA PHE A 6 15.77 7.85 -10.32
C PHE A 6 17.02 6.95 -10.32
N ARG A 7 17.86 7.13 -9.31
CA ARG A 7 18.94 6.18 -9.10
C ARG A 7 18.31 4.86 -8.70
N ARG A 8 18.48 3.83 -9.55
CA ARG A 8 18.32 2.45 -9.10
C ARG A 8 18.95 2.35 -7.71
N TRP A 9 18.24 1.75 -6.80
CA TRP A 9 18.81 1.35 -5.51
C TRP A 9 20.12 0.63 -5.80
N PRO A 10 21.22 0.93 -5.11
CA PRO A 10 22.46 0.20 -5.28
C PRO A 10 22.15 -1.29 -5.16
N ASP A 11 22.55 -2.05 -6.18
CA ASP A 11 22.33 -3.51 -6.25
C ASP A 11 22.98 -4.25 -5.06
N ASP A 12 23.81 -3.59 -4.31
CA ASP A 12 24.60 -4.09 -3.18
C ASP A 12 23.81 -4.25 -1.88
N ALA A 13 22.57 -3.77 -1.76
CA ALA A 13 21.74 -3.97 -0.57
C ALA A 13 20.68 -5.08 -0.72
N GLY A 14 20.49 -5.63 -1.93
CA GLY A 14 19.37 -6.51 -2.27
C GLY A 14 19.70 -7.92 -2.72
N ASP A 15 20.90 -8.16 -3.21
CA ASP A 15 21.22 -9.43 -3.86
C ASP A 15 21.65 -10.56 -2.92
N ASP A 16 21.83 -10.30 -1.62
CA ASP A 16 22.22 -11.31 -0.64
C ASP A 16 21.26 -11.45 0.54
N LEU A 17 19.97 -11.52 0.30
CA LEU A 17 19.14 -12.36 1.15
C LEU A 17 19.50 -13.80 0.79
N SER A 18 20.59 -14.28 1.38
CA SER A 18 20.95 -15.69 1.26
C SER A 18 19.72 -16.54 1.62
N PRO A 19 19.61 -17.77 1.12
CA PRO A 19 18.59 -18.73 1.56
C PRO A 19 18.53 -18.85 3.08
N MET A 20 19.58 -18.48 3.78
CA MET A 20 19.72 -18.44 5.22
C MET A 20 19.03 -17.22 5.84
N GLN A 21 19.09 -16.02 5.22
CA GLN A 21 18.33 -14.85 5.68
C GLN A 21 16.85 -14.98 5.39
N THR A 22 16.50 -15.57 4.26
CA THR A 22 15.13 -16.00 3.97
C THR A 22 14.66 -17.02 5.00
N ARG A 23 15.49 -18.01 5.40
CA ARG A 23 15.18 -18.94 6.49
C ARG A 23 15.07 -18.28 7.85
N LEU A 24 15.89 -17.28 8.18
CA LEU A 24 15.81 -16.52 9.42
C LEU A 24 14.55 -15.65 9.45
N MET A 25 14.12 -15.06 8.34
CA MET A 25 12.83 -14.39 8.24
C MET A 25 11.64 -15.35 8.46
N TYR A 26 11.79 -16.63 8.10
CA TYR A 26 10.74 -17.65 8.22
C TYR A 26 10.82 -18.50 9.50
N ALA A 27 12.01 -18.74 10.05
CA ALA A 27 12.23 -19.69 11.14
C ALA A 27 12.17 -19.06 12.54
N ASP A 28 12.55 -17.80 12.69
CA ASP A 28 12.69 -17.14 14.01
C ASP A 28 11.51 -16.26 14.39
N GLY A 29 10.31 -16.49 13.81
CA GLY A 29 9.11 -15.77 14.21
C GLY A 29 9.24 -14.26 14.03
N TYR A 30 9.87 -13.79 12.97
CA TYR A 30 9.78 -12.39 12.54
C TYR A 30 8.32 -12.09 12.17
N ALA A 31 7.53 -11.88 13.23
CA ALA A 31 6.15 -11.47 13.10
C ALA A 31 6.13 -10.05 12.53
N GLY A 32 6.05 -9.92 11.21
CA GLY A 32 5.87 -8.63 10.56
C GLY A 32 4.50 -8.03 10.88
N VAL A 33 3.52 -8.87 11.25
CA VAL A 33 2.18 -8.49 11.71
C VAL A 33 1.94 -9.07 13.09
N GLU A 34 1.34 -8.28 13.96
CA GLU A 34 0.93 -8.74 15.29
C GLU A 34 -0.14 -9.83 15.18
N SER A 35 0.06 -10.94 15.85
CA SER A 35 -0.84 -12.10 15.83
C SER A 35 -1.68 -12.28 17.10
N ASN A 36 -1.43 -11.48 18.14
CA ASN A 36 -2.20 -11.54 19.37
C ASN A 36 -3.63 -10.99 19.17
N PRO A 37 -4.69 -11.80 19.33
CA PRO A 37 -6.06 -11.39 19.04
C PRO A 37 -6.53 -10.19 19.88
N GLU A 38 -6.06 -10.05 21.14
CA GLU A 38 -6.44 -8.93 21.98
C GLU A 38 -5.80 -7.63 21.52
N LYS A 39 -4.54 -7.67 21.13
CA LYS A 39 -3.86 -6.49 20.55
C LYS A 39 -4.48 -6.09 19.23
N ILE A 40 -4.85 -7.07 18.37
CA ILE A 40 -5.56 -6.82 17.11
C ILE A 40 -6.90 -6.15 17.39
N ARG A 41 -7.68 -6.68 18.33
CA ARG A 41 -8.98 -6.11 18.74
C ARG A 41 -8.80 -4.68 19.27
N ARG A 42 -7.82 -4.45 20.13
CA ARG A 42 -7.53 -3.12 20.66
C ARG A 42 -7.14 -2.14 19.52
N ALA A 43 -6.25 -2.53 18.65
CA ALA A 43 -5.85 -1.72 17.51
C ALA A 43 -7.03 -1.39 16.58
N ARG A 44 -7.93 -2.36 16.36
CA ARG A 44 -9.17 -2.14 15.62
C ARG A 44 -10.07 -1.12 16.30
N ASN A 45 -10.29 -1.26 17.60
CA ASN A 45 -11.14 -0.32 18.35
C ASN A 45 -10.56 1.09 18.34
N GLU A 46 -9.25 1.24 18.53
CA GLU A 46 -8.55 2.53 18.44
C GLU A 46 -8.66 3.15 17.04
N PHE A 47 -8.61 2.34 16.00
CA PHE A 47 -8.82 2.78 14.63
C PHE A 47 -10.27 3.21 14.39
N ASP A 48 -11.24 2.38 14.76
CA ASP A 48 -12.68 2.65 14.58
C ASP A 48 -13.07 3.94 15.35
N GLU A 49 -12.58 4.14 16.57
CA GLU A 49 -12.77 5.35 17.35
C GLU A 49 -12.14 6.57 16.67
N HIS A 50 -10.90 6.45 16.20
CA HIS A 50 -10.20 7.52 15.51
C HIS A 50 -10.95 7.95 14.24
N ILE A 51 -11.36 7.01 13.40
CA ILE A 51 -12.08 7.28 12.17
C ILE A 51 -13.45 7.91 12.46
N THR A 52 -14.16 7.44 13.50
CA THR A 52 -15.44 8.02 13.91
C THR A 52 -15.29 9.48 14.34
N ASN A 53 -14.18 9.83 14.97
CA ASN A 53 -13.93 11.18 15.47
C ASN A 53 -13.41 12.15 14.40
N GLN A 54 -13.07 11.67 13.20
CA GLN A 54 -12.63 12.53 12.07
C GLN A 54 -13.78 13.31 11.39
N GLY A 55 -15.01 13.24 11.90
CA GLY A 55 -16.15 13.99 11.39
C GLY A 55 -16.80 13.37 10.16
N ASP A 56 -17.31 14.20 9.23
CA ASP A 56 -18.09 13.77 8.05
C ASP A 56 -17.31 12.91 7.03
N TRP A 57 -16.03 12.76 7.25
CA TRP A 57 -15.10 11.98 6.42
C TRP A 57 -14.84 10.56 6.92
N SER A 58 -15.48 10.13 8.01
CA SER A 58 -15.28 8.80 8.52
C SER A 58 -16.09 7.77 7.73
N TYR A 59 -15.43 6.72 7.29
CA TYR A 59 -16.09 5.58 6.64
C TYR A 59 -17.10 4.90 7.57
N ALA A 60 -16.89 4.91 8.89
CA ALA A 60 -17.87 4.43 9.85
C ALA A 60 -19.22 5.17 9.73
N LYS A 61 -19.21 6.43 9.25
CA LYS A 61 -20.41 7.18 8.87
C LYS A 61 -20.79 7.02 7.40
N ALA A 62 -19.87 6.62 6.55
CA ALA A 62 -20.14 6.32 5.14
C ALA A 62 -20.83 4.97 4.95
N GLU A 63 -20.92 4.12 5.97
CA GLU A 63 -21.96 3.08 6.06
C GLU A 63 -23.36 3.69 5.88
N ASP A 64 -23.51 4.98 6.21
CA ASP A 64 -24.67 5.78 5.88
C ASP A 64 -24.63 6.22 4.40
N ALA A 65 -25.04 5.33 3.52
CA ALA A 65 -25.63 5.61 2.23
C ALA A 65 -24.74 6.15 1.08
N ALA A 66 -23.78 7.04 1.27
CA ALA A 66 -23.09 7.66 0.12
C ALA A 66 -22.02 6.72 -0.48
N TYR A 67 -21.20 6.08 0.32
CA TYR A 67 -20.18 5.12 -0.14
C TYR A 67 -20.81 3.83 -0.68
N ALA A 68 -21.74 3.25 0.08
CA ALA A 68 -22.39 1.99 -0.33
C ALA A 68 -23.11 2.12 -1.67
N ASN A 69 -23.61 3.30 -2.02
CA ASN A 69 -24.39 3.53 -3.23
C ASN A 69 -23.56 4.05 -4.42
N SER A 70 -22.46 4.79 -4.19
CA SER A 70 -21.70 5.39 -5.29
C SER A 70 -20.67 4.46 -5.93
N PHE A 71 -20.11 3.50 -5.17
CA PHE A 71 -19.07 2.60 -5.70
C PHE A 71 -19.55 1.21 -6.06
N VAL A 72 -20.72 0.81 -5.57
CA VAL A 72 -21.24 -0.55 -5.75
C VAL A 72 -21.25 -0.95 -7.22
N GLY A 73 -20.50 -2.00 -7.53
CA GLY A 73 -20.41 -2.55 -8.88
C GLY A 73 -19.49 -1.80 -9.84
N SER A 74 -18.87 -0.69 -9.43
CA SER A 74 -18.02 0.10 -10.34
C SER A 74 -16.83 -0.68 -10.92
N GLY A 75 -16.28 -1.62 -10.17
CA GLY A 75 -15.18 -2.50 -10.60
C GLY A 75 -15.66 -3.86 -11.16
N SER A 76 -16.97 -4.12 -11.20
CA SER A 76 -17.49 -5.41 -11.64
C SER A 76 -17.13 -5.70 -13.09
N GLY A 77 -16.55 -6.89 -13.33
CA GLY A 77 -16.11 -7.31 -14.66
C GLY A 77 -14.92 -6.55 -15.22
N LYS A 78 -14.20 -5.76 -14.41
CA LYS A 78 -13.09 -4.91 -14.87
C LYS A 78 -11.75 -5.36 -14.32
N LEU A 79 -10.69 -4.91 -14.98
CA LEU A 79 -9.31 -4.93 -14.52
C LEU A 79 -8.97 -3.56 -13.94
N THR A 80 -8.40 -3.54 -12.76
CA THR A 80 -7.81 -2.35 -12.13
C THR A 80 -6.38 -2.67 -11.72
N LEU A 81 -5.43 -1.77 -12.00
CA LEU A 81 -4.03 -1.95 -11.61
C LEU A 81 -3.38 -0.58 -11.31
N LEU A 82 -3.56 -0.09 -10.09
CA LEU A 82 -3.08 1.23 -9.65
C LEU A 82 -1.56 1.38 -9.72
N SER A 83 -0.84 0.26 -9.65
CA SER A 83 0.61 0.26 -9.83
C SER A 83 1.06 0.78 -11.20
N GLN A 84 0.22 0.71 -12.25
CA GLN A 84 0.53 1.27 -13.56
C GLN A 84 0.60 2.80 -13.50
N TYR A 85 -0.32 3.42 -12.77
CA TYR A 85 -0.28 4.87 -12.56
C TYR A 85 0.97 5.28 -11.77
N VAL A 86 1.34 4.52 -10.73
CA VAL A 86 2.55 4.80 -9.96
C VAL A 86 3.80 4.68 -10.84
N GLU A 87 3.92 3.62 -11.64
CA GLU A 87 5.07 3.44 -12.57
C GLU A 87 5.15 4.54 -13.62
N GLN A 88 4.05 5.13 -14.01
CA GLN A 88 4.01 6.22 -14.97
C GLN A 88 4.59 7.53 -14.39
N PHE A 89 4.29 7.82 -13.12
CA PHE A 89 4.82 8.99 -12.40
C PHE A 89 6.25 8.75 -11.89
N TYR A 90 6.53 7.54 -11.44
CA TYR A 90 7.80 7.13 -10.84
C TYR A 90 8.31 5.84 -11.50
N PRO A 91 8.81 5.89 -12.75
CA PRO A 91 9.32 4.71 -13.43
C PRO A 91 10.40 4.00 -12.64
N GLY A 92 10.21 2.70 -12.39
CA GLY A 92 11.11 1.89 -11.56
C GLY A 92 10.92 2.07 -10.05
N CYS A 93 9.79 2.63 -9.61
CA CYS A 93 9.44 2.69 -8.19
C CYS A 93 9.35 1.29 -7.57
N TYR A 94 8.88 0.32 -8.35
CA TYR A 94 8.79 -1.06 -7.91
C TYR A 94 9.94 -1.91 -8.47
N PRO A 95 10.43 -2.89 -7.69
CA PRO A 95 9.87 -3.47 -6.47
C PRO A 95 10.09 -2.62 -5.22
N GLY A 96 10.80 -1.52 -5.32
CA GLY A 96 11.27 -0.77 -4.16
C GLY A 96 12.38 -1.51 -3.38
N ALA A 97 12.75 -0.99 -2.23
CA ALA A 97 13.73 -1.61 -1.37
C ALA A 97 13.20 -2.89 -0.73
N SER A 98 14.07 -3.89 -0.58
CA SER A 98 13.77 -5.09 0.19
C SER A 98 13.80 -4.77 1.68
N GLN A 99 12.74 -5.12 2.40
CA GLN A 99 12.73 -4.98 3.86
C GLN A 99 13.78 -5.88 4.50
N VAL A 100 14.44 -5.37 5.53
CA VAL A 100 15.46 -6.12 6.30
C VAL A 100 15.14 -6.16 7.80
N THR A 101 13.98 -5.67 8.19
CA THR A 101 13.42 -5.74 9.55
C THR A 101 11.93 -6.07 9.48
N GLY A 102 11.25 -6.23 10.60
CA GLY A 102 9.82 -6.59 10.65
C GLY A 102 8.88 -5.42 10.33
N ASP A 103 9.18 -4.59 9.33
CA ASP A 103 8.48 -3.36 8.95
C ASP A 103 7.57 -3.49 7.72
N CYS A 104 7.15 -4.72 7.38
CA CYS A 104 6.28 -4.97 6.23
C CYS A 104 4.97 -4.16 6.25
N VAL A 105 4.43 -3.88 7.44
CA VAL A 105 3.21 -3.05 7.58
C VAL A 105 3.47 -1.63 7.11
N ALA A 106 4.63 -1.05 7.46
CA ALA A 106 5.01 0.28 6.99
C ALA A 106 5.25 0.32 5.47
N HIS A 107 5.86 -0.72 4.90
CA HIS A 107 5.98 -0.87 3.44
C HIS A 107 4.63 -0.98 2.74
N SER A 108 3.73 -1.80 3.29
CA SER A 108 2.37 -1.96 2.77
C SER A 108 1.61 -0.64 2.81
N GLN A 109 1.65 0.05 3.96
CA GLN A 109 0.99 1.33 4.16
C GLN A 109 1.51 2.38 3.17
N LYS A 110 2.84 2.56 3.09
CA LYS A 110 3.48 3.49 2.17
C LYS A 110 3.06 3.25 0.71
N ASN A 111 3.00 1.98 0.28
CA ASN A 111 2.61 1.65 -1.09
C ASN A 111 1.13 1.95 -1.35
N ALA A 112 0.26 1.73 -0.37
CA ALA A 112 -1.17 2.06 -0.48
C ALA A 112 -1.38 3.58 -0.52
N ASP A 113 -0.74 4.33 0.39
CA ASP A 113 -0.82 5.79 0.41
C ASP A 113 -0.35 6.40 -0.92
N LEU A 114 0.82 5.99 -1.40
CA LEU A 114 1.37 6.48 -2.65
C LEU A 114 0.44 6.20 -3.85
N ALA A 115 -0.10 4.99 -3.94
CA ALA A 115 -0.98 4.63 -5.05
C ALA A 115 -2.31 5.41 -5.00
N SER A 116 -2.85 5.67 -3.81
CA SER A 116 -4.06 6.48 -3.64
C SER A 116 -3.83 7.94 -4.01
N PHE A 117 -2.72 8.53 -3.60
CA PHE A 117 -2.35 9.89 -3.99
C PHE A 117 -2.16 10.04 -5.50
N ILE A 118 -1.48 9.08 -6.13
CA ILE A 118 -1.29 9.13 -7.58
C ILE A 118 -2.62 8.95 -8.33
N ALA A 119 -3.52 8.11 -7.83
CA ALA A 119 -4.85 7.95 -8.43
C ALA A 119 -5.66 9.27 -8.41
N GLU A 120 -5.55 10.08 -7.36
CA GLU A 120 -6.18 11.42 -7.31
C GLU A 120 -5.58 12.40 -8.32
N VAL A 121 -4.26 12.34 -8.49
CA VAL A 121 -3.59 13.14 -9.53
C VAL A 121 -4.07 12.73 -10.93
N VAL A 122 -4.20 11.42 -11.18
CA VAL A 122 -4.69 10.87 -12.44
C VAL A 122 -6.15 11.24 -12.69
N ALA A 123 -6.98 11.24 -11.65
CA ALA A 123 -8.38 11.65 -11.72
C ALA A 123 -8.56 13.17 -11.93
N GLY A 124 -7.49 13.96 -11.84
CA GLY A 124 -7.55 15.42 -11.96
C GLY A 124 -8.17 16.14 -10.75
N GLU A 125 -8.33 15.44 -9.64
CA GLU A 125 -8.88 16.00 -8.40
C GLU A 125 -7.88 16.86 -7.65
N VAL A 126 -6.61 16.66 -7.95
CA VAL A 126 -5.50 17.38 -7.36
C VAL A 126 -4.78 18.13 -8.48
N ASP A 127 -4.65 19.44 -8.31
CA ASP A 127 -3.89 20.25 -9.25
C ASP A 127 -2.45 19.73 -9.38
N PRO A 128 -2.03 19.38 -10.62
CA PRO A 128 -0.68 18.89 -10.85
C PRO A 128 0.43 19.90 -10.51
N VAL A 129 0.16 21.15 -10.37
CA VAL A 129 1.16 22.19 -10.08
C VAL A 129 1.20 22.53 -8.60
N SER A 130 0.07 22.87 -8.00
CA SER A 130 -0.01 23.27 -6.59
C SER A 130 -0.14 22.09 -5.63
N GLY A 131 -0.67 20.95 -6.09
CA GLY A 131 -0.98 19.81 -5.23
C GLY A 131 -2.15 20.06 -4.28
N LEU A 132 -2.91 21.12 -4.50
CA LEU A 132 -4.09 21.47 -3.70
C LEU A 132 -5.36 21.20 -4.51
N THR A 133 -6.41 20.76 -3.83
CA THR A 133 -7.77 20.76 -4.36
C THR A 133 -8.49 22.01 -3.85
N GLU A 134 -9.38 22.56 -4.66
CA GLU A 134 -10.22 23.68 -4.23
C GLU A 134 -11.09 23.25 -3.04
N GLY A 135 -10.96 23.93 -1.90
CA GLY A 135 -11.67 23.57 -0.67
C GLY A 135 -11.11 22.41 0.15
N ALA A 136 -9.99 21.81 -0.24
CA ALA A 136 -9.29 20.84 0.59
C ALA A 136 -8.56 21.53 1.76
N PRO A 137 -8.37 20.84 2.90
CA PRO A 137 -7.44 21.32 3.90
C PRO A 137 -6.05 21.54 3.26
N GLU A 138 -5.27 22.48 3.82
CA GLU A 138 -3.95 22.88 3.32
C GLU A 138 -2.95 21.71 3.38
N VAL A 139 -3.11 20.74 2.49
CA VAL A 139 -2.19 19.63 2.34
C VAL A 139 -1.52 19.76 0.98
N SER A 140 -0.25 20.05 0.98
CA SER A 140 0.52 20.13 -0.26
C SER A 140 0.87 18.72 -0.74
N LEU A 141 0.34 18.31 -1.89
CA LEU A 141 0.75 17.10 -2.59
C LEU A 141 1.89 17.37 -3.58
N GLN A 142 2.40 18.59 -3.67
CA GLN A 142 3.46 18.93 -4.62
C GLN A 142 4.71 18.05 -4.41
N GLY A 143 5.02 17.75 -3.14
CA GLY A 143 6.11 16.85 -2.80
C GLY A 143 5.86 15.41 -3.27
N ILE A 144 4.64 14.90 -3.17
CA ILE A 144 4.31 13.52 -3.58
C ILE A 144 4.50 13.33 -5.08
N LYS A 145 4.27 14.34 -5.89
CA LYS A 145 4.56 14.30 -7.33
C LYS A 145 6.03 14.32 -7.66
N SER A 146 6.86 14.83 -6.79
CA SER A 146 8.30 14.93 -6.97
C SER A 146 9.08 13.82 -6.28
N GLY A 147 8.41 12.94 -5.52
CA GLY A 147 9.12 11.91 -4.79
C GLY A 147 8.26 10.72 -4.33
N VAL A 148 8.92 9.64 -3.98
CA VAL A 148 8.34 8.42 -3.43
C VAL A 148 8.23 8.56 -1.90
N LEU A 149 7.15 8.04 -1.31
CA LEU A 149 6.94 8.07 0.13
C LEU A 149 7.94 7.18 0.88
N SER A 150 8.37 7.64 2.05
CA SER A 150 9.27 6.91 2.93
C SER A 150 8.55 5.80 3.70
N THR A 151 9.19 4.64 3.83
CA THR A 151 8.74 3.56 4.70
C THR A 151 9.11 3.81 6.17
N ILE A 152 10.17 4.57 6.42
CA ILE A 152 10.71 4.78 7.77
C ILE A 152 9.76 5.65 8.59
N TRP A 153 9.10 6.62 7.98
CA TRP A 153 8.23 7.54 8.68
C TRP A 153 7.04 6.84 9.39
N PRO A 154 6.16 6.07 8.73
CA PRO A 154 5.09 5.36 9.42
C PRO A 154 5.63 4.36 10.42
N TRP A 155 6.75 3.72 10.14
CA TRP A 155 7.39 2.78 11.05
C TRP A 155 7.88 3.43 12.35
N TRP A 156 8.28 4.66 12.31
CA TRP A 156 8.72 5.43 13.47
C TRP A 156 7.62 5.64 14.51
N TRP A 157 6.38 5.81 14.04
CA TRP A 157 5.21 6.06 14.91
C TRP A 157 4.60 4.82 15.57
N ARG A 158 5.11 3.65 15.35
CA ARG A 158 4.50 2.41 15.86
C ARG A 158 4.47 2.26 17.39
N GLY A 159 5.30 2.99 18.13
CA GLY A 159 5.20 3.15 19.59
C GLY A 159 5.65 1.97 20.45
N TYR A 160 6.33 0.95 19.89
CA TYR A 160 6.84 -0.18 20.67
C TYR A 160 8.14 -0.77 20.11
N ASN A 161 8.87 -1.54 20.95
CA ASN A 161 10.24 -1.95 20.67
C ASN A 161 10.38 -3.29 19.92
N SER A 162 9.31 -4.08 19.81
CA SER A 162 9.34 -5.37 19.12
C SER A 162 9.25 -5.23 17.61
N ALA A 163 9.61 -6.27 16.86
CA ALA A 163 9.31 -6.36 15.44
C ALA A 163 7.80 -6.47 15.20
N GLY A 164 7.36 -6.10 14.00
CA GLY A 164 5.97 -6.18 13.60
C GLY A 164 5.11 -4.97 13.98
N TRP A 165 3.93 -4.90 13.38
CA TRP A 165 2.96 -3.84 13.62
C TRP A 165 1.55 -4.27 13.18
N GLN A 166 0.59 -3.32 13.16
CA GLN A 166 -0.81 -3.52 12.83
C GLN A 166 -1.24 -2.63 11.67
N CYS A 167 -1.98 -3.17 10.69
CA CYS A 167 -2.52 -2.37 9.60
C CYS A 167 -3.43 -1.24 10.10
N TYR A 168 -4.26 -1.49 11.11
CA TYR A 168 -5.12 -0.47 11.72
C TYR A 168 -4.33 0.73 12.25
N LEU A 169 -3.24 0.46 12.98
CA LEU A 169 -2.41 1.52 13.55
C LEU A 169 -1.58 2.24 12.48
N ALA A 170 -1.15 1.54 11.44
CA ALA A 170 -0.44 2.17 10.34
C ALA A 170 -1.35 3.16 9.58
N ALA A 171 -2.58 2.75 9.28
CA ALA A 171 -3.56 3.62 8.67
C ALA A 171 -3.89 4.84 9.56
N LYS A 172 -4.04 4.63 10.88
CA LYS A 172 -4.20 5.72 11.84
C LYS A 172 -3.02 6.71 11.78
N VAL A 173 -1.79 6.22 11.69
CA VAL A 173 -0.60 7.07 11.56
C VAL A 173 -0.65 7.91 10.29
N SER A 174 -0.97 7.33 9.14
CA SER A 174 -1.07 8.09 7.89
C SER A 174 -2.15 9.20 7.96
N THR A 175 -3.23 8.98 8.72
CA THR A 175 -4.29 9.98 8.88
C THR A 175 -4.00 11.01 9.98
N GLN A 176 -3.12 10.73 10.93
CA GLN A 176 -2.76 11.65 12.02
C GLN A 176 -1.47 12.43 11.75
N HIS A 177 -0.47 11.74 11.21
CA HIS A 177 0.90 12.22 11.09
C HIS A 177 1.35 12.29 9.62
N GLY A 178 0.50 11.86 8.69
CA GLY A 178 0.78 11.93 7.26
C GLY A 178 1.92 11.03 6.80
N CYS A 179 2.56 11.45 5.73
CA CYS A 179 3.63 10.74 5.05
C CYS A 179 4.83 11.66 4.83
N MET A 180 6.04 11.09 4.83
CA MET A 180 7.25 11.81 4.44
C MET A 180 7.81 11.25 3.14
N LEU A 181 8.44 12.11 2.36
CA LEU A 181 9.07 11.74 1.10
C LEU A 181 10.43 11.05 1.33
N CYS A 182 10.83 10.24 0.37
CA CYS A 182 12.21 9.72 0.28
C CYS A 182 13.14 10.84 -0.20
N GLN A 183 13.53 11.71 0.72
CA GLN A 183 14.47 12.81 0.47
C GLN A 183 15.27 13.12 1.73
N ASP A 184 16.29 13.96 1.62
CA ASP A 184 16.98 14.52 2.75
C ASP A 184 16.15 15.65 3.34
N HIS A 185 15.72 15.49 4.59
CA HIS A 185 14.93 16.48 5.33
C HIS A 185 15.80 17.38 6.23
N GLY A 186 17.12 17.24 6.17
CA GLY A 186 18.05 17.95 7.06
C GLY A 186 18.13 17.33 8.45
N ASP A 187 18.84 17.99 9.36
CA ASP A 187 18.93 17.65 10.80
C ASP A 187 19.16 16.15 11.09
N ASP A 188 20.07 15.51 10.36
CA ASP A 188 20.38 14.08 10.44
C ASP A 188 19.22 13.14 10.00
N LEU A 189 18.19 13.67 9.31
CA LEU A 189 17.08 12.90 8.78
C LEU A 189 17.17 12.72 7.25
N ASP A 190 18.08 11.90 6.80
CA ASP A 190 18.17 11.48 5.39
C ASP A 190 17.27 10.25 5.15
N LEU A 191 16.15 10.46 4.49
CA LEU A 191 15.21 9.43 4.06
C LEU A 191 15.33 9.12 2.55
N THR A 192 16.34 9.62 1.86
CA THR A 192 16.54 9.41 0.41
C THR A 192 16.54 7.93 0.04
N HIS A 193 17.00 7.09 0.96
CA HIS A 193 17.05 5.65 0.77
C HIS A 193 16.52 4.89 1.97
N TYR A 194 15.78 3.82 1.71
CA TYR A 194 15.44 2.88 2.76
C TYR A 194 16.73 2.25 3.29
N ASN A 195 16.89 2.34 4.60
CA ASN A 195 17.99 1.74 5.32
C ASN A 195 17.43 0.93 6.50
N GLY A 196 17.58 -0.39 6.47
CA GLY A 196 17.02 -1.26 7.50
C GLY A 196 17.61 -1.07 8.88
N LYS A 197 18.88 -0.60 9.00
CA LYS A 197 19.48 -0.23 10.29
C LYS A 197 18.81 1.03 10.84
N LEU A 198 18.56 2.00 9.96
CA LEU A 198 17.85 3.22 10.31
C LEU A 198 16.40 2.92 10.68
N ALA A 199 15.70 2.10 9.90
CA ALA A 199 14.36 1.62 10.21
C ALA A 199 14.31 0.91 11.58
N ALA A 200 15.23 -0.01 11.85
CA ALA A 200 15.32 -0.70 13.13
C ALA A 200 15.63 0.26 14.30
N ARG A 201 16.43 1.30 14.07
CA ARG A 201 16.75 2.33 15.08
C ARG A 201 15.54 3.21 15.36
N TYR A 202 14.90 3.77 14.34
CA TYR A 202 13.76 4.68 14.49
C TYR A 202 12.51 3.96 14.95
N GLY A 203 12.24 2.77 14.47
CA GLY A 203 11.08 2.00 14.93
C GLY A 203 11.06 1.66 16.43
N ARG A 204 12.05 2.06 17.21
CA ARG A 204 12.14 1.89 18.66
C ARG A 204 11.99 3.20 19.44
N LYS A 205 11.75 4.30 18.75
CA LYS A 205 11.67 5.64 19.33
C LYS A 205 10.41 6.31 18.82
N SER A 206 9.96 7.33 19.49
CA SER A 206 9.05 8.31 18.89
C SER A 206 9.85 9.25 17.99
N PRO A 207 9.31 9.70 16.86
CA PRO A 207 9.95 10.72 16.05
C PRO A 207 10.03 12.04 16.83
N PRO A 208 11.00 12.91 16.52
CA PRO A 208 11.02 14.28 17.01
C PRO A 208 9.74 15.03 16.59
N GLU A 209 9.26 15.91 17.47
CA GLU A 209 8.02 16.66 17.21
C GLU A 209 8.10 17.55 15.95
N ASP A 210 9.25 18.12 15.69
CA ASP A 210 9.49 19.00 14.54
C ASP A 210 9.26 18.31 13.19
N PHE A 211 9.43 16.98 13.13
CA PHE A 211 9.18 16.23 11.90
C PHE A 211 7.71 15.89 11.67
N ASP A 212 6.87 16.01 12.69
CA ASP A 212 5.42 15.81 12.54
C ASP A 212 4.81 16.85 11.60
N GLU A 213 5.27 18.09 11.66
CA GLU A 213 4.81 19.15 10.75
C GLU A 213 5.15 18.84 9.28
N ILE A 214 6.32 18.25 9.02
CA ILE A 214 6.72 17.82 7.67
C ILE A 214 5.83 16.67 7.20
N GLY A 215 5.62 15.67 8.03
CA GLY A 215 4.75 14.53 7.71
C GLY A 215 3.32 14.96 7.41
N ARG A 216 2.79 15.90 8.18
CA ARG A 216 1.43 16.44 8.03
C ARG A 216 1.20 17.23 6.74
N GLN A 217 2.24 17.60 6.02
CA GLN A 217 2.08 18.18 4.67
C GLN A 217 1.51 17.17 3.67
N HIS A 218 1.50 15.88 3.99
CA HIS A 218 1.01 14.80 3.15
C HIS A 218 0.09 13.87 3.95
N LEU A 219 -0.93 14.44 4.59
CA LEU A 219 -1.93 13.66 5.31
C LEU A 219 -2.77 12.81 4.38
N VAL A 220 -2.99 11.57 4.77
CA VAL A 220 -4.11 10.79 4.28
C VAL A 220 -5.36 11.31 5.00
N ARG A 221 -6.35 11.76 4.25
CA ARG A 221 -7.54 12.42 4.81
C ARG A 221 -8.34 11.47 5.68
N THR A 222 -8.56 10.24 5.20
CA THR A 222 -9.28 9.23 5.93
C THR A 222 -8.91 7.82 5.47
N ALA A 223 -9.26 6.84 6.27
CA ALA A 223 -9.05 5.42 5.97
C ALA A 223 -10.32 4.65 6.32
N ALA A 224 -10.52 3.50 5.65
CA ALA A 224 -11.71 2.68 5.85
C ALA A 224 -11.36 1.20 5.87
N ARG A 225 -12.08 0.41 6.65
CA ARG A 225 -12.03 -1.04 6.50
C ARG A 225 -12.69 -1.44 5.18
N ALA A 226 -12.00 -2.26 4.41
CA ALA A 226 -12.56 -2.87 3.21
C ALA A 226 -13.01 -4.29 3.53
N GLU A 227 -14.31 -4.52 3.56
CA GLU A 227 -14.91 -5.79 3.96
C GLU A 227 -15.48 -6.54 2.74
N GLY A 228 -14.94 -7.72 2.49
CA GLY A 228 -15.39 -8.55 1.39
C GLY A 228 -14.82 -8.16 0.02
N MET A 229 -15.14 -8.99 -0.95
CA MET A 229 -14.62 -8.91 -2.31
C MET A 229 -15.08 -7.65 -3.03
N GLU A 230 -16.37 -7.37 -2.94
CA GLU A 230 -17.00 -6.31 -3.71
C GLU A 230 -16.47 -4.94 -3.28
N GLN A 231 -16.38 -4.70 -1.98
CA GLN A 231 -15.81 -3.44 -1.47
C GLN A 231 -14.34 -3.28 -1.88
N CYS A 232 -13.51 -4.31 -1.73
CA CYS A 232 -12.11 -4.23 -2.15
C CYS A 232 -11.96 -3.93 -3.64
N ARG A 233 -12.73 -4.61 -4.48
CA ARG A 233 -12.78 -4.41 -5.93
C ARG A 233 -13.18 -2.98 -6.29
N ASP A 234 -14.29 -2.52 -5.72
CA ASP A 234 -14.88 -1.23 -6.06
C ASP A 234 -14.06 -0.06 -5.52
N LEU A 235 -13.45 -0.20 -4.32
CA LEU A 235 -12.49 0.75 -3.79
C LEU A 235 -11.27 0.91 -4.71
N LEU A 236 -10.66 -0.20 -5.11
CA LEU A 236 -9.50 -0.17 -6.00
C LEU A 236 -9.86 0.46 -7.36
N LYS A 237 -11.06 0.17 -7.92
CA LYS A 237 -11.51 0.79 -9.19
C LYS A 237 -11.62 2.31 -9.06
N ASN A 238 -11.93 2.82 -7.88
CA ASN A 238 -12.00 4.24 -7.62
C ASN A 238 -10.67 4.84 -7.10
N GLY A 239 -9.56 4.10 -7.22
CA GLY A 239 -8.24 4.61 -6.89
C GLY A 239 -7.84 4.54 -5.41
N PHE A 240 -8.63 3.84 -4.59
CA PHE A 240 -8.33 3.67 -3.16
C PHE A 240 -7.55 2.38 -2.94
N ALA A 241 -6.23 2.51 -2.86
CA ALA A 241 -5.35 1.38 -2.61
C ALA A 241 -5.50 0.86 -1.18
N ILE A 242 -5.13 -0.40 -0.98
CA ILE A 242 -5.43 -1.13 0.26
C ILE A 242 -4.15 -1.61 0.91
N THR A 243 -3.96 -1.29 2.20
CA THR A 243 -2.99 -1.99 3.04
C THR A 243 -3.61 -3.27 3.58
N SER A 244 -2.86 -4.39 3.56
CA SER A 244 -3.41 -5.71 3.89
C SER A 244 -2.50 -6.50 4.80
N CYS A 245 -3.01 -6.91 5.96
CA CYS A 245 -2.34 -7.75 6.95
C CYS A 245 -2.97 -9.14 7.02
N GLY A 246 -2.16 -10.20 7.00
CA GLY A 246 -2.66 -11.57 7.10
C GLY A 246 -1.58 -12.60 7.35
N SER A 247 -2.03 -13.85 7.39
CA SER A 247 -1.16 -15.00 7.68
C SER A 247 -0.94 -15.92 6.47
N GLU A 248 -1.57 -15.64 5.35
CA GLU A 248 -1.47 -16.45 4.14
C GLU A 248 -0.10 -16.26 3.49
N SER A 249 0.50 -17.37 3.06
CA SER A 249 1.76 -17.40 2.33
C SER A 249 1.57 -17.89 0.89
N PHE A 250 2.47 -17.44 0.01
CA PHE A 250 2.40 -17.69 -1.43
C PHE A 250 3.71 -18.22 -1.96
N SER A 251 3.64 -18.97 -3.05
CA SER A 251 4.81 -19.42 -3.79
C SER A 251 5.59 -18.23 -4.34
N GLY A 252 6.91 -18.28 -4.25
CA GLY A 252 7.79 -17.36 -4.98
C GLY A 252 7.80 -17.60 -6.50
N MET A 253 7.10 -18.62 -7.00
CA MET A 253 6.96 -18.88 -8.43
C MET A 253 5.55 -18.55 -8.91
N ARG A 254 5.45 -17.68 -9.89
CA ARG A 254 4.21 -17.30 -10.57
C ARG A 254 3.95 -18.24 -11.75
N ASP A 255 2.69 -18.43 -12.09
CA ASP A 255 2.29 -19.07 -13.34
C ASP A 255 2.49 -18.12 -14.55
N GLU A 256 2.10 -18.57 -15.73
CA GLU A 256 2.25 -17.82 -16.98
C GLU A 256 1.49 -16.47 -17.03
N ASN A 257 0.60 -16.21 -16.05
CA ASN A 257 -0.20 -14.99 -15.97
C ASN A 257 0.06 -14.20 -14.67
N GLY A 258 1.19 -14.46 -14.01
CA GLY A 258 1.57 -13.72 -12.82
C GLY A 258 0.90 -14.17 -11.53
N VAL A 259 0.18 -15.31 -11.51
CA VAL A 259 -0.53 -15.79 -10.32
C VAL A 259 0.36 -16.67 -9.47
N SER A 260 0.46 -16.36 -8.18
CA SER A 260 1.15 -17.17 -7.17
C SER A 260 0.15 -18.04 -6.42
N LYS A 261 0.49 -19.32 -6.24
CA LYS A 261 -0.33 -20.28 -5.48
C LYS A 261 -0.13 -20.07 -3.98
N ARG A 262 -1.22 -20.13 -3.22
CA ARG A 262 -1.16 -20.22 -1.77
C ARG A 262 -0.37 -21.46 -1.34
N THR A 263 0.49 -21.29 -0.33
CA THR A 263 1.25 -22.40 0.26
C THR A 263 0.62 -22.83 1.60
N ARG A 264 1.11 -23.93 2.17
CA ARG A 264 0.64 -24.44 3.46
C ARG A 264 1.33 -23.78 4.65
N THR A 265 2.44 -23.11 4.42
CA THR A 265 3.15 -22.34 5.44
C THR A 265 2.41 -21.05 5.72
N GLY A 266 2.51 -20.53 6.92
CA GLY A 266 1.94 -19.23 7.28
C GLY A 266 2.99 -18.12 7.22
N TRP A 267 2.60 -16.94 6.73
CA TRP A 267 3.36 -15.71 6.90
C TRP A 267 2.65 -14.81 7.90
N SER A 268 3.38 -14.13 8.74
CA SER A 268 2.84 -12.99 9.48
C SER A 268 3.27 -11.73 8.74
N HIS A 269 2.50 -11.32 7.70
CA HIS A 269 3.00 -10.40 6.68
C HIS A 269 1.95 -9.41 6.18
N ALA A 270 2.39 -8.19 5.89
CA ALA A 270 1.59 -7.15 5.26
C ALA A 270 2.07 -6.87 3.84
N MET A 271 1.12 -6.65 2.95
CA MET A 271 1.36 -6.30 1.54
C MET A 271 0.28 -5.32 1.08
N ALA A 272 0.63 -4.39 0.20
CA ALA A 272 -0.37 -3.53 -0.43
C ALA A 272 -1.14 -4.30 -1.51
N ILE A 273 -2.44 -4.07 -1.61
CA ILE A 273 -3.25 -4.50 -2.75
C ILE A 273 -3.38 -3.29 -3.68
N LEU A 274 -2.81 -3.41 -4.86
CA LEU A 274 -2.72 -2.34 -5.86
C LEU A 274 -3.48 -2.66 -7.13
N GLY A 275 -4.24 -3.75 -7.15
CA GLY A 275 -5.04 -4.11 -8.30
C GLY A 275 -6.05 -5.19 -8.01
N PHE A 276 -7.02 -5.30 -8.90
CA PHE A 276 -8.06 -6.32 -8.87
C PHE A 276 -8.46 -6.69 -10.29
N ASP A 277 -8.59 -7.97 -10.57
CA ASP A 277 -9.03 -8.46 -11.88
C ASP A 277 -10.28 -9.31 -11.71
N ASP A 278 -11.41 -8.70 -12.04
CA ASP A 278 -12.76 -9.30 -11.94
C ASP A 278 -13.32 -9.71 -13.29
N ARG A 279 -12.53 -9.62 -14.36
CA ARG A 279 -12.98 -9.90 -15.72
C ARG A 279 -13.54 -11.33 -15.86
N PRO A 280 -14.57 -11.53 -16.70
CA PRO A 280 -15.19 -12.83 -16.88
C PRO A 280 -14.22 -13.94 -17.32
N GLU A 281 -13.23 -13.62 -18.16
CA GLU A 281 -12.20 -14.57 -18.58
C GLU A 281 -11.30 -15.03 -17.45
N ILE A 282 -11.00 -14.16 -16.47
CA ILE A 282 -10.26 -14.49 -15.26
C ILE A 282 -11.07 -15.44 -14.38
N ARG A 283 -12.33 -15.10 -14.15
CA ARG A 283 -13.24 -15.97 -13.39
C ARG A 283 -13.42 -17.34 -14.04
N ARG A 284 -13.49 -17.40 -15.38
CA ARG A 284 -13.52 -18.70 -16.09
C ARG A 284 -12.24 -19.49 -15.95
N LYS A 285 -11.07 -18.82 -16.02
CA LYS A 285 -9.76 -19.49 -15.97
C LYS A 285 -9.39 -19.97 -14.56
N TYR A 286 -9.60 -19.13 -13.56
CA TYR A 286 -9.13 -19.38 -12.19
C TYR A 286 -10.24 -19.79 -11.22
N GLY A 287 -11.51 -19.68 -11.63
CA GLY A 287 -12.68 -19.94 -10.79
C GLY A 287 -12.93 -18.85 -9.74
N ASP A 288 -12.19 -17.75 -9.80
CA ASP A 288 -12.18 -16.71 -8.78
C ASP A 288 -11.60 -15.40 -9.37
N PRO A 289 -11.98 -14.22 -8.91
CA PRO A 289 -11.25 -13.01 -9.24
C PRO A 289 -9.88 -12.99 -8.57
N LEU A 290 -9.00 -12.12 -9.05
CA LEU A 290 -7.63 -12.00 -8.58
C LEU A 290 -7.40 -10.65 -7.93
N ALA A 291 -6.65 -10.64 -6.80
CA ALA A 291 -6.12 -9.44 -6.18
C ALA A 291 -4.61 -9.34 -6.42
N CYS A 292 -4.11 -8.17 -6.83
CA CYS A 292 -2.69 -7.92 -7.08
C CYS A 292 -2.00 -7.38 -5.84
N PHE A 293 -1.06 -8.12 -5.32
CA PHE A 293 -0.26 -7.76 -4.16
C PHE A 293 1.12 -7.25 -4.55
N GLN A 294 1.53 -6.12 -3.97
CA GLN A 294 2.91 -5.65 -3.98
C GLN A 294 3.60 -6.04 -2.68
N ASN A 295 4.61 -6.90 -2.79
CA ASN A 295 5.41 -7.33 -1.66
C ASN A 295 6.58 -6.37 -1.38
N SER A 296 7.13 -6.43 -0.18
CA SER A 296 8.25 -5.62 0.33
C SER A 296 9.59 -6.37 0.37
N TRP A 297 9.73 -7.45 -0.39
CA TRP A 297 10.95 -8.28 -0.40
C TRP A 297 11.76 -8.12 -1.70
N GLY A 298 11.69 -6.95 -2.33
CA GLY A 298 12.35 -6.72 -3.61
C GLY A 298 11.84 -7.67 -4.69
N VAL A 299 12.70 -8.13 -5.58
CA VAL A 299 12.39 -9.15 -6.61
C VAL A 299 12.47 -10.54 -5.99
N TRP A 300 11.58 -10.85 -5.06
CA TRP A 300 11.57 -12.12 -4.33
C TRP A 300 10.98 -13.30 -5.09
N ASN A 301 10.21 -13.01 -6.13
CA ASN A 301 9.47 -13.99 -6.90
C ASN A 301 9.95 -14.04 -8.36
N SER A 302 9.72 -15.17 -9.02
CA SER A 302 10.11 -15.43 -10.40
C SER A 302 8.91 -15.83 -11.26
N GLY A 303 9.13 -15.91 -12.57
CA GLY A 303 8.09 -16.23 -13.56
C GLY A 303 7.49 -14.98 -14.21
N PRO A 304 6.61 -15.17 -15.20
CA PRO A 304 6.00 -14.09 -15.95
C PRO A 304 5.27 -13.08 -15.09
N ARG A 305 5.19 -11.85 -15.57
CA ARG A 305 4.46 -10.74 -14.96
C ARG A 305 3.29 -10.28 -15.82
N GLN A 306 3.13 -10.90 -16.98
CA GLN A 306 2.08 -10.56 -17.93
C GLN A 306 0.70 -10.79 -17.33
N VAL A 307 -0.18 -9.81 -17.45
CA VAL A 307 -1.58 -9.93 -17.08
C VAL A 307 -2.33 -10.69 -18.18
N TYR A 308 -3.09 -11.70 -17.80
CA TYR A 308 -3.84 -12.52 -18.76
C TYR A 308 -4.72 -11.69 -19.68
N GLY A 309 -4.56 -11.86 -20.99
CA GLY A 309 -5.38 -11.17 -21.98
C GLY A 309 -5.23 -9.64 -22.02
N ALA A 310 -4.16 -9.11 -21.46
CA ALA A 310 -3.86 -7.68 -21.47
C ALA A 310 -2.39 -7.44 -21.84
N ASN A 311 -2.11 -6.32 -22.50
CA ASN A 311 -0.74 -5.94 -22.84
C ASN A 311 -0.11 -5.08 -21.73
N VAL A 312 -0.26 -5.54 -20.49
CA VAL A 312 0.31 -4.89 -19.31
C VAL A 312 0.97 -5.94 -18.41
N GLU A 313 1.94 -5.51 -17.62
CA GLU A 313 2.62 -6.34 -16.64
C GLU A 313 2.37 -5.83 -15.23
N ILE A 314 2.29 -6.75 -14.26
CA ILE A 314 2.41 -6.36 -12.85
C ILE A 314 3.85 -5.96 -12.53
N PRO A 315 4.09 -5.08 -11.54
CA PRO A 315 5.44 -4.65 -11.20
C PRO A 315 6.33 -5.82 -10.74
N PRO A 316 7.66 -5.64 -10.78
CA PRO A 316 8.58 -6.56 -10.12
C PRO A 316 8.22 -6.74 -8.63
N GLY A 317 8.34 -7.95 -8.11
CA GLY A 317 7.98 -8.26 -6.72
C GLY A 317 6.48 -8.41 -6.45
N ALA A 318 5.62 -8.02 -7.39
CA ALA A 318 4.18 -8.23 -7.29
C ALA A 318 3.74 -9.62 -7.76
N PHE A 319 2.51 -9.99 -7.38
CA PHE A 319 1.86 -11.21 -7.83
C PHE A 319 0.34 -11.11 -7.70
N TRP A 320 -0.35 -11.89 -8.50
CA TRP A 320 -1.77 -12.11 -8.37
C TRP A 320 -2.06 -13.25 -7.41
N ALA A 321 -3.09 -13.11 -6.57
CA ALA A 321 -3.61 -14.17 -5.72
C ALA A 321 -5.12 -14.31 -5.92
N LYS A 322 -5.65 -15.52 -5.82
CA LYS A 322 -7.10 -15.74 -5.83
C LYS A 322 -7.74 -15.07 -4.62
N TRP A 323 -8.89 -14.46 -4.84
CA TRP A 323 -9.63 -13.82 -3.74
C TRP A 323 -9.94 -14.79 -2.60
N SER A 324 -10.37 -16.01 -2.91
CA SER A 324 -10.65 -17.04 -1.91
C SER A 324 -9.48 -17.35 -0.97
N ASP A 325 -8.24 -17.15 -1.44
CA ASP A 325 -7.03 -17.36 -0.67
C ASP A 325 -6.73 -16.21 0.31
N VAL A 326 -7.28 -15.02 0.05
CA VAL A 326 -6.91 -13.78 0.78
C VAL A 326 -8.09 -13.11 1.51
N LYS A 327 -9.30 -13.59 1.34
CA LYS A 327 -10.54 -12.99 1.86
C LYS A 327 -10.59 -12.76 3.38
N ASN A 328 -9.74 -13.43 4.15
CA ASN A 328 -9.70 -13.34 5.61
C ASN A 328 -8.64 -12.35 6.12
N ARG A 329 -7.93 -11.67 5.23
CA ARG A 329 -6.94 -10.66 5.63
C ARG A 329 -7.63 -9.41 6.17
N THR A 330 -6.98 -8.72 7.10
CA THR A 330 -7.37 -7.36 7.46
C THR A 330 -7.01 -6.44 6.29
N MET A 331 -7.97 -5.68 5.80
CA MET A 331 -7.83 -4.81 4.64
C MET A 331 -8.32 -3.41 4.98
N ILE A 332 -7.45 -2.41 4.81
CA ILE A 332 -7.73 -1.01 5.08
C ILE A 332 -7.47 -0.22 3.80
N ALA A 333 -8.51 0.39 3.27
CA ALA A 333 -8.41 1.30 2.13
C ALA A 333 -7.98 2.69 2.58
N MET A 334 -7.22 3.36 1.74
CA MET A 334 -6.68 4.68 1.99
C MET A 334 -7.29 5.67 1.02
N SER A 335 -7.87 6.73 1.56
CA SER A 335 -8.20 7.93 0.81
C SER A 335 -7.08 8.94 0.98
N SER A 336 -6.90 9.84 0.02
CA SER A 336 -5.96 10.93 0.21
C SER A 336 -6.66 12.27 0.49
N VAL A 337 -6.43 13.29 -0.29
CA VAL A 337 -6.94 14.65 0.01
C VAL A 337 -8.44 14.81 -0.27
N ALA A 338 -8.92 14.21 -1.34
CA ALA A 338 -10.30 14.41 -1.82
C ALA A 338 -11.37 13.62 -1.03
N GLY A 339 -10.97 12.74 -0.11
CA GLY A 339 -11.91 11.87 0.59
C GLY A 339 -12.32 10.66 -0.25
N TRP A 340 -13.62 10.40 -0.36
CA TRP A 340 -14.18 9.22 -1.05
C TRP A 340 -15.02 9.56 -2.28
N PRO A 341 -14.54 10.32 -3.27
CA PRO A 341 -15.30 10.57 -4.48
C PRO A 341 -15.37 9.31 -5.36
N GLN A 342 -16.42 9.20 -6.14
CA GLN A 342 -16.44 8.25 -7.25
C GLN A 342 -15.52 8.78 -8.34
N ARG A 343 -14.62 7.94 -8.84
CA ARG A 343 -13.64 8.29 -9.88
C ARG A 343 -13.83 7.46 -11.12
N ASP A 344 -13.69 8.10 -12.24
CA ASP A 344 -13.57 7.44 -13.54
C ASP A 344 -12.10 7.44 -13.96
N LEU A 345 -11.34 6.53 -13.37
CA LEU A 345 -9.94 6.36 -13.70
C LEU A 345 -9.82 5.75 -15.12
N PRO A 346 -8.86 6.22 -15.91
CA PRO A 346 -8.61 5.68 -17.25
C PRO A 346 -8.50 4.16 -17.26
N ASP A 347 -9.00 3.55 -18.34
CA ASP A 347 -8.88 2.09 -18.49
C ASP A 347 -7.46 1.75 -18.94
N ILE A 348 -6.75 0.96 -18.14
CA ILE A 348 -5.40 0.52 -18.45
C ILE A 348 -5.31 -0.42 -19.66
N LEU A 349 -6.45 -0.99 -20.10
CA LEU A 349 -6.52 -1.84 -21.29
C LEU A 349 -6.63 -1.03 -22.59
N GLU A 350 -7.15 0.18 -22.53
CA GLU A 350 -7.32 1.05 -23.70
C GLU A 350 -6.05 1.83 -24.07
N GLY A 351 -5.05 1.77 -23.19
CA GLY A 351 -3.81 2.55 -23.33
C GLY A 351 -4.02 4.02 -22.98
N TRP A 352 -2.93 4.72 -22.78
CA TRP A 352 -2.89 6.17 -22.49
C TRP A 352 -2.37 6.91 -23.70
#